data_59b6da78584f220b08cd2b7b3cab03ca
#
_entry.id   59b6da78584f220b08cd2b7b3cab03ca
#
_cell.length_a   1.000
_cell.length_b   1.000
_cell.length_c   1.000
_cell.angle_alpha   90.00
_cell.angle_beta   90.00
_cell.angle_gamma   90.00
#
_symmetry.space_group_name_H-M   'P 1'
#
loop_
_entity.id
_entity.type
_entity.pdbx_description
1 polymer ?
#
loop_
_entity_poly.entity_id
_entity_poly.type
_entity_poly.pdbx_seq_one_letter_code
_entity_poly.pdbx_strand_id
1 'polypeptide(L)'
;MTARLGPVLWPKSVTRSFWKRRQLVRYLARTFPLGAPSAPPFDYAHRRLILVAAGPRSSTGYSVEILRVTERRGDTRVLARERTPSLGQHVELRLTSPYRLIAIPATGKRVYVSWQGRP
;
A
#
# COMPACT_ATOMS: atom_id res chain seq x y z
N MET A 1 7.32 -10.04 -3.59
CA MET A 1 7.35 -9.20 -4.80
C MET A 1 6.49 -7.97 -4.58
N THR A 2 6.98 -6.80 -4.96
CA THR A 2 6.29 -5.53 -4.79
C THR A 2 5.94 -4.95 -6.15
N ALA A 3 4.68 -4.61 -6.38
CA ALA A 3 4.25 -3.85 -7.54
C ALA A 3 4.35 -2.35 -7.23
N ARG A 4 4.44 -1.52 -8.27
CA ARG A 4 4.53 -0.07 -8.11
C ARG A 4 3.60 0.65 -9.09
N LEU A 5 3.03 1.76 -8.62
CA LEU A 5 2.22 2.65 -9.44
C LEU A 5 2.98 3.92 -9.85
N GLY A 6 4.22 4.08 -9.37
CA GLY A 6 4.94 5.33 -9.49
C GLY A 6 4.60 6.30 -8.37
N PRO A 7 5.03 7.57 -8.45
CA PRO A 7 4.70 8.57 -7.44
C PRO A 7 3.21 8.92 -7.51
N VAL A 8 2.50 8.64 -6.41
CA VAL A 8 1.06 8.83 -6.30
C VAL A 8 0.78 9.51 -4.97
N LEU A 9 -0.10 10.50 -4.96
CA LEU A 9 -0.48 11.20 -3.73
C LEU A 9 -1.83 10.68 -3.24
N TRP A 10 -1.79 9.68 -2.36
CA TRP A 10 -2.98 9.14 -1.74
C TRP A 10 -3.59 10.18 -0.79
N PRO A 11 -4.88 10.52 -0.94
CA PRO A 11 -5.48 11.60 -0.15
C PRO A 11 -5.65 11.28 1.33
N LYS A 12 -5.59 10.00 1.68
CA LYS A 12 -5.74 9.56 3.08
C LYS A 12 -5.07 8.21 3.27
N SER A 13 -4.90 7.81 4.55
CA SER A 13 -4.48 6.46 4.89
C SER A 13 -5.50 5.45 4.38
N VAL A 14 -5.02 4.37 3.78
CA VAL A 14 -5.87 3.33 3.24
C VAL A 14 -5.17 1.98 3.25
N THR A 15 -5.94 0.94 3.54
CA THR A 15 -5.52 -0.44 3.37
C THR A 15 -6.60 -1.15 2.57
N ARG A 16 -6.19 -1.81 1.49
CA ARG A 16 -7.17 -2.41 0.59
C ARG A 16 -6.58 -3.61 -0.15
N SER A 17 -7.40 -4.63 -0.36
CA SER A 17 -7.00 -5.81 -1.13
C SER A 17 -7.73 -5.84 -2.47
N PHE A 18 -7.02 -6.36 -3.49
CA PHE A 18 -7.55 -6.48 -4.84
C PHE A 18 -7.37 -7.92 -5.32
N TRP A 19 -8.45 -8.49 -5.81
CA TRP A 19 -8.51 -9.86 -6.33
C TRP A 19 -8.43 -9.90 -7.85
N LYS A 20 -8.78 -8.78 -8.50
CA LYS A 20 -8.85 -8.68 -9.95
C LYS A 20 -8.37 -7.31 -10.40
N ARG A 21 -7.80 -7.26 -11.60
CA ARG A 21 -7.31 -6.02 -12.20
C ARG A 21 -8.39 -4.94 -12.24
N ARG A 22 -9.61 -5.29 -12.61
CA ARG A 22 -10.71 -4.32 -12.71
C ARG A 22 -11.03 -3.63 -11.38
N GLN A 23 -10.82 -4.31 -10.26
CA GLN A 23 -11.05 -3.72 -8.94
C GLN A 23 -10.03 -2.62 -8.67
N LEU A 24 -8.76 -2.86 -8.99
CA LEU A 24 -7.70 -1.86 -8.86
C LEU A 24 -7.95 -0.68 -9.80
N VAL A 25 -8.25 -0.96 -11.07
CA VAL A 25 -8.51 0.10 -12.06
C VAL A 25 -9.65 1.00 -11.61
N ARG A 26 -10.76 0.44 -11.14
CA ARG A 26 -11.89 1.21 -10.63
C ARG A 26 -11.54 2.03 -9.42
N TYR A 27 -10.80 1.44 -8.50
CA TYR A 27 -10.37 2.13 -7.28
C TYR A 27 -9.48 3.33 -7.61
N LEU A 28 -8.52 3.15 -8.50
CA LEU A 28 -7.63 4.24 -8.95
C LEU A 28 -8.41 5.35 -9.66
N ALA A 29 -9.36 4.99 -10.51
CA ALA A 29 -10.18 5.98 -11.22
C ALA A 29 -11.03 6.81 -10.26
N ARG A 30 -11.57 6.20 -9.22
CA ARG A 30 -12.36 6.93 -8.20
C ARG A 30 -11.49 7.81 -7.32
N THR A 31 -10.30 7.32 -6.97
CA THR A 31 -9.38 8.04 -6.09
C THR A 31 -8.71 9.21 -6.80
N PHE A 32 -8.43 9.04 -8.08
CA PHE A 32 -7.72 10.04 -8.90
C PHE A 32 -8.52 10.38 -10.16
N PRO A 33 -9.66 11.09 -10.01
CA PRO A 33 -10.55 11.35 -11.16
C PRO A 33 -9.93 12.25 -12.24
N LEU A 34 -8.91 13.03 -11.91
CA LEU A 34 -8.24 13.91 -12.86
C LEU A 34 -7.05 13.26 -13.56
N GLY A 35 -6.67 12.07 -13.20
CA GLY A 35 -5.56 11.36 -13.81
C GLY A 35 -5.12 10.18 -12.96
N ALA A 36 -5.72 9.01 -13.20
CA ALA A 36 -5.37 7.81 -12.48
C ALA A 36 -4.07 7.20 -13.01
N PRO A 37 -3.20 6.67 -12.14
CA PRO A 37 -2.05 5.90 -12.58
C PRO A 37 -2.51 4.59 -13.24
N SER A 38 -1.68 4.05 -14.13
CA SER A 38 -1.96 2.77 -14.77
C SER A 38 -1.74 1.64 -13.77
N ALA A 39 -2.64 0.65 -13.79
CA ALA A 39 -2.46 -0.53 -12.98
C ALA A 39 -1.26 -1.33 -13.51
N PRO A 40 -0.33 -1.76 -12.63
CA PRO A 40 0.84 -2.52 -13.06
C PRO A 40 0.44 -3.94 -13.51
N PRO A 41 1.27 -4.61 -14.32
CA PRO A 41 1.08 -6.03 -14.58
C PRO A 41 1.12 -6.85 -13.29
N PHE A 42 0.20 -7.79 -13.15
CA PHE A 42 0.12 -8.59 -11.93
C PHE A 42 -0.61 -9.91 -12.21
N ASP A 43 -0.18 -10.98 -11.54
CA ASP A 43 -0.78 -12.31 -11.67
C ASP A 43 -1.91 -12.50 -10.66
N TYR A 44 -3.11 -12.05 -11.00
CA TYR A 44 -4.29 -12.21 -10.13
C TYR A 44 -4.80 -13.64 -10.04
N ALA A 45 -4.35 -14.52 -10.93
CA ALA A 45 -4.77 -15.92 -10.90
C ALA A 45 -4.20 -16.67 -9.67
N HIS A 46 -3.00 -16.29 -9.23
CA HIS A 46 -2.30 -16.97 -8.15
C HIS A 46 -2.04 -16.10 -6.94
N ARG A 47 -2.23 -14.79 -7.06
CA ARG A 47 -1.88 -13.83 -6.01
C ARG A 47 -2.95 -12.78 -5.83
N ARG A 48 -2.94 -12.18 -4.65
CA ARG A 48 -3.76 -11.04 -4.28
C ARG A 48 -2.86 -9.84 -4.06
N LEU A 49 -3.30 -8.67 -4.49
CA LEU A 49 -2.56 -7.44 -4.33
C LEU A 49 -3.12 -6.66 -3.13
N ILE A 50 -2.23 -6.21 -2.26
CA ILE A 50 -2.61 -5.43 -1.06
C ILE A 50 -1.97 -4.05 -1.16
N LEU A 51 -2.80 -3.02 -1.04
CA LEU A 51 -2.36 -1.63 -0.92
C LEU A 51 -2.31 -1.24 0.54
N VAL A 52 -1.18 -0.70 0.97
CA VAL A 52 -0.99 -0.15 2.31
C VAL A 52 -0.41 1.24 2.16
N ALA A 53 -1.21 2.27 2.47
CA ALA A 53 -0.82 3.66 2.32
C ALA A 53 -0.99 4.40 3.64
N ALA A 54 0.02 5.21 4.01
CA ALA A 54 0.01 5.94 5.28
C ALA A 54 -0.79 7.24 5.21
N GLY A 55 -1.02 7.78 4.02
CA GLY A 55 -1.66 9.07 3.81
C GLY A 55 -0.65 10.18 3.55
N PRO A 56 -1.11 11.43 3.41
CA PRO A 56 -0.24 12.54 3.08
C PRO A 56 0.78 12.86 4.16
N ARG A 57 1.99 13.23 3.75
CA ARG A 57 3.07 13.72 4.60
C ARG A 57 3.65 14.98 4.00
N SER A 58 4.22 15.85 4.83
CA SER A 58 4.70 17.17 4.42
C SER A 58 6.16 17.19 3.97
N SER A 59 6.83 16.04 4.01
CA SER A 59 8.23 15.96 3.58
C SER A 59 8.57 14.57 3.04
N THR A 60 9.73 14.44 2.44
CA THR A 60 10.35 13.15 2.13
C THR A 60 10.85 12.47 3.41
N GLY A 61 11.30 11.24 3.30
CA GLY A 61 11.88 10.48 4.42
C GLY A 61 10.90 9.55 5.12
N TYR A 62 9.60 9.63 4.81
CA TYR A 62 8.61 8.67 5.31
C TYR A 62 8.51 7.49 4.36
N SER A 63 8.36 6.30 4.91
CA SER A 63 8.14 5.10 4.11
C SER A 63 7.25 4.11 4.85
N VAL A 64 6.58 3.25 4.09
CA VAL A 64 5.79 2.14 4.64
C VAL A 64 6.63 0.89 4.57
N GLU A 65 6.76 0.19 5.69
CA GLU A 65 7.42 -1.11 5.76
C GLU A 65 6.40 -2.20 6.08
N ILE A 66 6.57 -3.35 5.46
CA ILE A 66 5.81 -4.54 5.81
C ILE A 66 6.70 -5.39 6.71
N LEU A 67 6.33 -5.49 7.96
CA LEU A 67 7.13 -6.19 8.96
C LEU A 67 6.90 -7.70 8.94
N ARG A 68 5.66 -8.11 8.68
CA ARG A 68 5.31 -9.52 8.73
C ARG A 68 4.01 -9.77 7.98
N VAL A 69 3.97 -10.90 7.29
CA VAL A 69 2.75 -11.46 6.69
C VAL A 69 2.59 -12.86 7.23
N THR A 70 1.46 -13.14 7.86
CA THR A 70 1.18 -14.46 8.43
C THR A 70 -0.16 -14.97 7.94
N GLU A 71 -0.27 -16.27 7.74
CA GLU A 71 -1.52 -16.92 7.42
C GLU A 71 -1.92 -17.80 8.61
N ARG A 72 -3.19 -17.70 9.00
CA ARG A 72 -3.72 -18.46 10.10
C ARG A 72 -5.20 -18.73 9.89
N ARG A 73 -5.57 -20.00 9.82
CA ARG A 73 -6.96 -20.45 9.65
C ARG A 73 -7.64 -19.84 8.42
N GLY A 74 -6.87 -19.70 7.32
CA GLY A 74 -7.38 -19.13 6.08
C GLY A 74 -7.37 -17.61 6.00
N ASP A 75 -7.04 -16.92 7.09
CA ASP A 75 -6.90 -15.47 7.10
C ASP A 75 -5.44 -15.07 6.92
N THR A 76 -5.23 -13.96 6.22
CA THR A 76 -3.90 -13.37 6.07
C THR A 76 -3.84 -12.12 6.92
N ARG A 77 -2.78 -12.02 7.72
CA ARG A 77 -2.53 -10.84 8.56
C ARG A 77 -1.24 -10.16 8.13
N VAL A 78 -1.34 -8.87 7.86
CA VAL A 78 -0.23 -8.04 7.44
C VAL A 78 0.05 -7.04 8.55
N LEU A 79 1.29 -7.03 9.04
CA LEU A 79 1.73 -6.03 10.01
C LEU A 79 2.60 -5.01 9.28
N ALA A 80 2.17 -3.77 9.28
CA ALA A 80 2.86 -2.66 8.64
C ALA A 80 3.38 -1.68 9.67
N ARG A 81 4.40 -0.92 9.28
CA ARG A 81 4.96 0.17 10.10
C ARG A 81 5.32 1.33 9.19
N GLU A 82 5.09 2.53 9.64
CA GLU A 82 5.62 3.72 8.99
C GLU A 82 7.01 4.04 9.59
N ARG A 83 8.01 4.19 8.71
CA ARG A 83 9.29 4.78 9.11
C ARG A 83 9.21 6.27 8.94
N THR A 84 9.60 6.99 9.98
CA THR A 84 9.70 8.45 9.96
C THR A 84 11.15 8.87 9.74
N PRO A 85 11.40 10.11 9.25
CA PRO A 85 12.76 10.58 9.09
C PRO A 85 13.50 10.58 10.43
N SER A 86 14.77 10.15 10.40
CA SER A 86 15.65 10.20 11.57
C SER A 86 16.00 11.64 11.90
N LEU A 87 16.27 11.92 13.17
CA LEU A 87 16.78 13.21 13.60
C LEU A 87 18.09 13.50 12.86
N GLY A 88 18.18 14.67 12.21
CA GLY A 88 19.35 15.04 11.41
C GLY A 88 19.32 14.51 9.97
N GLN A 89 18.36 13.67 9.60
CA GLN A 89 18.22 13.22 8.23
C GLN A 89 17.83 14.39 7.32
N HIS A 90 18.51 14.49 6.17
CA HIS A 90 18.13 15.47 5.17
C HIS A 90 16.81 15.09 4.52
N VAL A 91 15.85 15.99 4.54
CA VAL A 91 14.55 15.79 3.88
C VAL A 91 14.19 17.02 3.05
N GLU A 92 13.39 16.81 2.00
CA GLU A 92 12.83 17.89 1.22
C GLU A 92 11.42 18.19 1.72
N LEU A 93 11.08 19.47 1.80
CA LEU A 93 9.74 19.91 2.19
C LEU A 93 8.85 19.89 0.95
N ARG A 94 8.16 18.79 0.76
CA ARG A 94 7.17 18.62 -0.30
C ARG A 94 6.17 17.56 0.10
N LEU A 95 4.97 17.65 -0.48
CA LEU A 95 3.93 16.67 -0.22
C LEU A 95 4.35 15.30 -0.76
N THR A 96 4.27 14.30 0.11
CA THR A 96 4.52 12.91 -0.23
C THR A 96 3.39 12.04 0.30
N SER A 97 3.32 10.81 -0.17
CA SER A 97 2.30 9.86 0.27
C SER A 97 2.90 8.45 0.22
N PRO A 98 3.58 8.03 1.30
CA PRO A 98 4.23 6.71 1.30
C PRO A 98 3.21 5.60 1.23
N TYR A 99 3.53 4.58 0.43
CA TYR A 99 2.67 3.42 0.27
C TYR A 99 3.47 2.18 -0.12
N ARG A 100 2.83 1.02 0.01
CA ARG A 100 3.33 -0.25 -0.50
C ARG A 100 2.22 -1.00 -1.22
N LEU A 101 2.57 -1.61 -2.35
CA LEU A 101 1.76 -2.64 -2.99
C LEU A 101 2.47 -3.97 -2.82
N ILE A 102 1.87 -4.89 -2.12
CA ILE A 102 2.47 -6.20 -1.88
C ILE A 102 1.62 -7.31 -2.47
N ALA A 103 2.29 -8.38 -2.87
CA ALA A 103 1.66 -9.59 -3.37
C ALA A 103 1.65 -10.64 -2.28
N ILE A 104 0.49 -11.24 -2.06
CA ILE A 104 0.34 -12.38 -1.16
C ILE A 104 -0.32 -13.54 -1.89
N PRO A 105 -0.17 -14.80 -1.44
CA PRO A 105 -0.87 -15.92 -2.04
C PRO A 105 -2.39 -15.73 -1.97
N ALA A 106 -3.10 -16.14 -3.02
CA ALA A 106 -4.56 -16.01 -3.11
C ALA A 106 -5.26 -17.18 -2.39
N THR A 107 -4.83 -17.49 -1.17
CA THR A 107 -5.35 -18.63 -0.39
C THR A 107 -6.23 -18.21 0.77
N GLY A 108 -6.09 -16.99 1.24
CA GLY A 108 -6.83 -16.52 2.39
C GLY A 108 -8.22 -16.00 2.03
N LYS A 109 -9.15 -16.12 2.95
CA LYS A 109 -10.51 -15.59 2.80
C LYS A 109 -10.57 -14.11 3.14
N ARG A 110 -9.84 -13.69 4.16
CA ARG A 110 -9.81 -12.31 4.64
C ARG A 110 -8.39 -11.84 4.80
N VAL A 111 -8.20 -10.55 4.58
CA VAL A 111 -6.93 -9.88 4.80
C VAL A 111 -7.14 -8.81 5.85
N TYR A 112 -6.34 -8.88 6.90
CA TYR A 112 -6.31 -7.87 7.94
C TYR A 112 -4.97 -7.16 7.90
N VAL A 113 -5.01 -5.84 7.84
CA VAL A 113 -3.80 -5.03 7.93
C VAL A 113 -3.85 -4.26 9.24
N SER A 114 -2.78 -4.39 10.02
CA SER A 114 -2.62 -3.62 11.24
C SER A 114 -1.32 -2.85 11.19
N TRP A 115 -1.26 -1.75 11.92
CA TRP A 115 -0.10 -0.90 12.00
C TRP A 115 0.58 -1.06 13.35
N GLN A 116 1.91 -1.20 13.33
CA GLN A 116 2.71 -1.06 14.53
C GLN A 116 2.92 0.44 14.75
N GLY A 117 2.32 0.97 15.81
CA GLY A 117 2.27 2.40 16.02
C GLY A 117 1.19 3.06 15.15
N ARG A 118 1.31 4.35 14.91
CA ARG A 118 0.39 5.12 14.06
C ARG A 118 1.05 5.40 12.71
N PRO A 119 0.29 5.26 11.63
CA PRO A 119 0.79 5.68 10.33
C PRO A 119 0.90 7.21 10.21
#